data_4e040af3ffab4bbee59c62c07ce9f08c
#
_entry.id   4e040af3ffab4bbee59c62c07ce9f08c
#
_cell.length_a   1.000
_cell.length_b   1.000
_cell.length_c   1.000
_cell.angle_alpha   90.00
_cell.angle_beta   90.00
_cell.angle_gamma   90.00
#
_symmetry.space_group_name_H-M   'P 1'
#
loop_
_entity.id
_entity.type
_entity.pdbx_description
1 polymer ?
#
loop_
_entity_poly.entity_id
_entity_poly.type
_entity_poly.pdbx_seq_one_letter_code
_entity_poly.pdbx_strand_id
1 'polypeptide(L)'
;GNILYAVKTNPNERVIKYIAESGIEKFDVASINEIKLIQKNFPKSRLYYMNTVKSREHIKESYFNYNVRDFAFDTKDELQKIIEATNNAKDLNLFVRVSISNEHAEIDLSQKFGALPSEALGLLRLAKAHASKIGLSFHVGSQCMHPISYAKGISEVGNIIKKTKIIP
;
A
#
# COMPACT_ATOMS: atom_id res chain seq x y z
N GLY A 1 13.75 6.62 7.31
CA GLY A 1 12.44 6.48 6.64
C GLY A 1 12.49 7.01 5.21
N ASN A 2 11.47 6.72 4.44
CA ASN A 2 11.31 7.22 3.07
C ASN A 2 9.97 7.94 2.96
N ILE A 3 9.89 8.94 2.10
CA ILE A 3 8.66 9.64 1.77
C ILE A 3 8.10 9.04 0.49
N LEU A 4 6.79 8.75 0.48
CA LEU A 4 6.02 8.44 -0.71
C LEU A 4 4.97 9.54 -0.90
N TYR A 5 4.88 10.10 -2.09
CA TYR A 5 3.80 11.04 -2.38
C TYR A 5 2.54 10.30 -2.84
N ALA A 6 1.42 10.55 -2.17
CA ALA A 6 0.13 9.98 -2.55
C ALA A 6 -0.48 10.77 -3.71
N VAL A 7 -0.45 10.22 -4.92
CA VAL A 7 -0.87 10.91 -6.16
C VAL A 7 -2.32 11.39 -6.11
N LYS A 8 -3.20 10.62 -5.48
CA LYS A 8 -4.62 10.97 -5.32
C LYS A 8 -4.88 12.30 -4.62
N THR A 9 -3.93 12.81 -3.84
CA THR A 9 -4.10 14.08 -3.11
C THR A 9 -4.06 15.27 -4.04
N ASN A 10 -3.21 15.25 -5.05
CA ASN A 10 -3.19 16.21 -6.14
C ASN A 10 -2.49 15.60 -7.37
N PRO A 11 -3.25 15.08 -8.35
CA PRO A 11 -2.71 14.43 -9.54
C PRO A 11 -2.29 15.43 -10.64
N ASN A 12 -2.23 16.73 -10.35
CA ASN A 12 -1.80 17.73 -11.34
C ASN A 12 -0.34 17.48 -11.73
N GLU A 13 -0.08 17.35 -13.03
CA GLU A 13 1.25 17.03 -13.57
C GLU A 13 2.34 18.03 -13.13
N ARG A 14 2.00 19.33 -13.02
CA ARG A 14 2.95 20.35 -12.56
C ARG A 14 3.32 20.17 -11.10
N VAL A 15 2.34 19.82 -10.24
CA VAL A 15 2.60 19.55 -8.82
C VAL A 15 3.47 18.32 -8.66
N ILE A 16 3.15 17.25 -9.37
CA ILE A 16 3.94 16.00 -9.37
C ILE A 16 5.38 16.29 -9.84
N LYS A 17 5.55 17.12 -10.87
CA LYS A 17 6.86 17.52 -11.36
C LYS A 17 7.68 18.23 -10.27
N TYR A 18 7.13 19.21 -9.59
CA TYR A 18 7.82 19.90 -8.49
C TYR A 18 8.20 18.94 -7.35
N ILE A 19 7.32 17.99 -7.02
CA ILE A 19 7.59 16.98 -6.01
C ILE A 19 8.73 16.06 -6.43
N ALA A 20 8.74 15.58 -7.67
CA ALA A 20 9.80 14.74 -8.20
C ALA A 20 11.15 15.50 -8.27
N GLU A 21 11.14 16.75 -8.74
CA GLU A 21 12.32 17.61 -8.79
C GLU A 21 12.89 17.94 -7.39
N SER A 22 12.07 17.88 -6.33
CA SER A 22 12.52 18.01 -4.94
C SER A 22 13.16 16.74 -4.38
N GLY A 23 13.33 15.68 -5.19
CA GLY A 23 14.00 14.43 -4.81
C GLY A 23 13.07 13.33 -4.32
N ILE A 24 11.75 13.46 -4.47
CA ILE A 24 10.79 12.40 -4.15
C ILE A 24 10.60 11.51 -5.38
N GLU A 25 11.14 10.29 -5.30
CA GLU A 25 11.14 9.31 -6.40
C GLU A 25 10.13 8.16 -6.18
N LYS A 26 9.37 8.20 -5.08
CA LYS A 26 8.44 7.15 -4.69
C LYS A 26 7.03 7.69 -4.60
N PHE A 27 6.09 6.97 -5.21
CA PHE A 27 4.69 7.40 -5.27
C PHE A 27 3.74 6.29 -4.79
N ASP A 28 2.81 6.67 -3.92
CA ASP A 28 1.64 5.87 -3.59
C ASP A 28 0.56 6.14 -4.63
N VAL A 29 0.16 5.09 -5.35
CA VAL A 29 -0.84 5.13 -6.41
C VAL A 29 -2.05 4.29 -6.04
N ALA A 30 -3.23 4.80 -6.35
CA ALA A 30 -4.50 4.16 -6.04
C ALA A 30 -5.22 3.61 -7.30
N SER A 31 -4.72 3.91 -8.49
CA SER A 31 -5.35 3.51 -9.76
C SER A 31 -4.33 3.30 -10.87
N ILE A 32 -4.76 2.57 -11.91
CA ILE A 32 -3.95 2.40 -13.12
C ILE A 32 -3.69 3.72 -13.85
N ASN A 33 -4.63 4.67 -13.77
CA ASN A 33 -4.45 5.98 -14.40
C ASN A 33 -3.35 6.81 -13.71
N GLU A 34 -3.25 6.72 -12.38
CA GLU A 34 -2.14 7.33 -11.63
C GLU A 34 -0.80 6.67 -11.97
N ILE A 35 -0.77 5.34 -12.13
CA ILE A 35 0.42 4.62 -12.59
C ILE A 35 0.87 5.14 -13.95
N LYS A 36 -0.05 5.22 -14.92
CA LYS A 36 0.22 5.74 -16.27
C LYS A 36 0.74 7.18 -16.24
N LEU A 37 0.11 8.03 -15.43
CA LEU A 37 0.51 9.41 -15.24
C LEU A 37 1.96 9.54 -14.77
N ILE A 38 2.31 8.81 -13.71
CA ILE A 38 3.68 8.86 -13.17
C ILE A 38 4.68 8.26 -14.15
N GLN A 39 4.39 7.10 -14.72
CA GLN A 39 5.34 6.42 -15.62
C GLN A 39 5.59 7.19 -16.92
N LYS A 40 4.58 7.91 -17.42
CA LYS A 40 4.75 8.80 -18.59
C LYS A 40 5.76 9.92 -18.34
N ASN A 41 5.71 10.54 -17.16
CA ASN A 41 6.49 11.71 -16.82
C ASN A 41 7.79 11.39 -16.06
N PHE A 42 7.79 10.31 -15.24
CA PHE A 42 8.87 9.92 -14.34
C PHE A 42 9.10 8.41 -14.38
N PRO A 43 9.61 7.84 -15.50
CA PRO A 43 9.69 6.40 -15.73
C PRO A 43 10.64 5.66 -14.76
N LYS A 44 11.52 6.37 -14.06
CA LYS A 44 12.44 5.79 -13.06
C LYS A 44 11.82 5.74 -11.65
N SER A 45 10.65 6.34 -11.45
CA SER A 45 10.00 6.38 -10.15
C SER A 45 9.50 5.00 -9.72
N ARG A 46 9.63 4.70 -8.43
CA ARG A 46 9.09 3.49 -7.84
C ARG A 46 7.64 3.72 -7.42
N LEU A 47 6.77 2.82 -7.84
CA LEU A 47 5.34 2.88 -7.58
C LEU A 47 4.91 1.85 -6.56
N TYR A 48 4.08 2.28 -5.62
CA TYR A 48 3.44 1.46 -4.59
C TYR A 48 1.93 1.48 -4.83
N TYR A 49 1.34 0.37 -5.25
CA TYR A 49 -0.09 0.28 -5.50
C TYR A 49 -0.83 -0.07 -4.20
N MET A 50 -1.08 0.97 -3.39
CA MET A 50 -1.52 0.81 -2.00
C MET A 50 -3.04 0.80 -1.80
N ASN A 51 -3.84 0.90 -2.88
CA ASN A 51 -5.27 0.60 -2.80
C ASN A 51 -5.47 -0.91 -2.59
N THR A 52 -6.29 -1.30 -1.60
CA THR A 52 -6.50 -2.71 -1.25
C THR A 52 -7.43 -3.46 -2.20
N VAL A 53 -8.26 -2.75 -2.98
CA VAL A 53 -9.15 -3.36 -3.98
C VAL A 53 -8.72 -2.95 -5.38
N LYS A 54 -8.37 -3.94 -6.22
CA LYS A 54 -7.87 -3.73 -7.58
C LYS A 54 -8.50 -4.73 -8.55
N SER A 55 -8.73 -4.35 -9.81
CA SER A 55 -9.14 -5.32 -10.81
C SER A 55 -7.97 -6.21 -11.24
N ARG A 56 -8.25 -7.41 -11.73
CA ARG A 56 -7.23 -8.35 -12.24
C ARG A 56 -6.44 -7.75 -13.40
N GLU A 57 -7.13 -7.06 -14.29
CA GLU A 57 -6.54 -6.38 -15.44
C GLU A 57 -5.55 -5.30 -15.01
N HIS A 58 -5.93 -4.48 -14.02
CA HIS A 58 -5.07 -3.42 -13.51
C HIS A 58 -3.86 -3.96 -12.75
N ILE A 59 -4.00 -5.05 -12.00
CA ILE A 59 -2.85 -5.72 -11.37
C ILE A 59 -1.91 -6.25 -12.45
N LYS A 60 -2.43 -6.97 -13.44
CA LYS A 60 -1.66 -7.51 -14.54
C LYS A 60 -0.93 -6.41 -15.32
N GLU A 61 -1.65 -5.37 -15.72
CA GLU A 61 -1.08 -4.24 -16.45
C GLU A 61 0.01 -3.53 -15.64
N SER A 62 -0.24 -3.26 -14.35
CA SER A 62 0.72 -2.58 -13.48
C SER A 62 2.00 -3.39 -13.29
N TYR A 63 1.89 -4.70 -13.14
CA TYR A 63 3.04 -5.58 -12.95
C TYR A 63 3.87 -5.75 -14.24
N PHE A 64 3.24 -6.12 -15.35
CA PHE A 64 3.95 -6.46 -16.59
C PHE A 64 4.39 -5.25 -17.41
N ASN A 65 3.57 -4.20 -17.45
CA ASN A 65 3.83 -3.04 -18.32
C ASN A 65 4.54 -1.89 -17.58
N TYR A 66 4.33 -1.76 -16.25
CA TYR A 66 4.84 -0.64 -15.47
C TYR A 66 5.78 -1.03 -14.34
N ASN A 67 6.21 -2.29 -14.30
CA ASN A 67 7.18 -2.80 -13.31
C ASN A 67 6.78 -2.55 -11.85
N VAL A 68 5.48 -2.47 -11.54
CA VAL A 68 5.01 -2.36 -10.17
C VAL A 68 5.22 -3.70 -9.46
N ARG A 69 5.82 -3.65 -8.28
CA ARG A 69 6.11 -4.82 -7.43
C ARG A 69 5.48 -4.71 -6.05
N ASP A 70 5.10 -3.51 -5.67
CA ASP A 70 4.64 -3.17 -4.34
C ASP A 70 3.10 -3.08 -4.34
N PHE A 71 2.42 -4.04 -3.66
CA PHE A 71 0.95 -4.14 -3.64
C PHE A 71 0.43 -4.27 -2.21
N ALA A 72 -0.60 -3.46 -1.87
CA ALA A 72 -1.35 -3.64 -0.63
C ALA A 72 -2.56 -4.54 -0.85
N PHE A 73 -2.95 -5.25 0.20
CA PHE A 73 -4.15 -6.08 0.25
C PHE A 73 -4.64 -6.15 1.71
N ASP A 74 -5.89 -6.56 1.93
CA ASP A 74 -6.50 -6.69 3.26
C ASP A 74 -7.36 -7.95 3.41
N THR A 75 -7.50 -8.74 2.33
CA THR A 75 -8.23 -10.01 2.33
C THR A 75 -7.43 -11.12 1.65
N LYS A 76 -7.77 -12.36 1.98
CA LYS A 76 -7.18 -13.53 1.32
C LYS A 76 -7.51 -13.56 -0.17
N ASP A 77 -8.72 -13.14 -0.55
CA ASP A 77 -9.16 -13.14 -1.95
C ASP A 77 -8.40 -12.12 -2.79
N GLU A 78 -8.12 -10.94 -2.22
CA GLU A 78 -7.29 -9.94 -2.90
C GLU A 78 -5.84 -10.44 -3.06
N LEU A 79 -5.27 -11.07 -2.02
CA LEU A 79 -3.95 -11.70 -2.11
C LEU A 79 -3.90 -12.73 -3.23
N GLN A 80 -4.88 -13.65 -3.27
CA GLN A 80 -4.96 -14.67 -4.30
C GLN A 80 -5.08 -14.06 -5.71
N LYS A 81 -5.87 -13.02 -5.84
CA LYS A 81 -6.02 -12.28 -7.10
C LYS A 81 -4.71 -11.65 -7.56
N ILE A 82 -3.92 -11.05 -6.65
CA ILE A 82 -2.59 -10.50 -6.98
C ILE A 82 -1.67 -11.61 -7.47
N ILE A 83 -1.60 -12.74 -6.75
CA ILE A 83 -0.76 -13.87 -7.10
C ILE A 83 -1.08 -14.40 -8.50
N GLU A 84 -2.36 -14.63 -8.79
CA GLU A 84 -2.81 -15.13 -10.08
C GLU A 84 -2.56 -14.13 -11.22
N ALA A 85 -2.91 -12.85 -11.01
CA ALA A 85 -2.77 -11.82 -12.02
C ALA A 85 -1.30 -11.52 -12.39
N THR A 86 -0.37 -11.85 -11.50
CA THR A 86 1.08 -11.72 -11.73
C THR A 86 1.75 -13.04 -12.15
N ASN A 87 0.98 -14.07 -12.52
CA ASN A 87 1.48 -15.41 -12.89
C ASN A 87 2.34 -16.06 -11.80
N ASN A 88 1.93 -15.99 -10.54
CA ASN A 88 2.64 -16.51 -9.37
C ASN A 88 4.07 -15.95 -9.21
N ALA A 89 4.27 -14.70 -9.53
CA ALA A 89 5.55 -14.01 -9.38
C ALA A 89 6.09 -14.12 -7.96
N LYS A 90 7.43 -14.17 -7.85
CA LYS A 90 8.14 -14.30 -6.55
C LYS A 90 8.88 -13.02 -6.15
N ASP A 91 8.86 -12.00 -6.99
CA ASP A 91 9.52 -10.71 -6.79
C ASP A 91 8.57 -9.62 -6.23
N LEU A 92 7.39 -10.04 -5.75
CA LEU A 92 6.40 -9.14 -5.17
C LEU A 92 6.81 -8.64 -3.78
N ASN A 93 6.50 -7.39 -3.49
CA ASN A 93 6.49 -6.83 -2.14
C ASN A 93 5.01 -6.67 -1.72
N LEU A 94 4.58 -7.41 -0.72
CA LEU A 94 3.19 -7.51 -0.31
C LEU A 94 2.98 -6.86 1.05
N PHE A 95 2.02 -5.94 1.13
CA PHE A 95 1.71 -5.18 2.33
C PHE A 95 0.29 -5.49 2.80
N VAL A 96 0.14 -6.06 4.00
CA VAL A 96 -1.17 -6.20 4.63
C VAL A 96 -1.59 -4.83 5.16
N ARG A 97 -2.70 -4.30 4.68
CA ARG A 97 -3.31 -3.11 5.27
C ARG A 97 -4.09 -3.52 6.52
N VAL A 98 -3.73 -2.90 7.65
CA VAL A 98 -4.40 -3.11 8.94
C VAL A 98 -5.42 -2.01 9.17
N SER A 99 -6.61 -2.38 9.62
CA SER A 99 -7.64 -1.45 10.06
C SER A 99 -7.26 -0.86 11.40
N ILE A 100 -7.18 0.48 11.47
CA ILE A 100 -6.94 1.23 12.71
C ILE A 100 -8.12 2.16 12.92
N SER A 101 -8.86 1.96 14.01
CA SER A 101 -9.94 2.86 14.40
C SER A 101 -9.38 4.20 14.88
N ASN A 102 -9.98 5.29 14.43
CA ASN A 102 -9.55 6.63 14.77
C ASN A 102 -10.74 7.58 14.97
N GLU A 103 -11.06 7.86 16.22
CA GLU A 103 -12.13 8.80 16.62
C GLU A 103 -11.79 10.27 16.30
N HIS A 104 -10.53 10.57 15.93
CA HIS A 104 -10.05 11.92 15.64
C HIS A 104 -9.95 12.22 14.13
N ALA A 105 -10.42 11.33 13.27
CA ALA A 105 -10.50 11.58 11.85
C ALA A 105 -11.89 12.10 11.47
N GLU A 106 -11.97 13.03 10.53
CA GLU A 106 -13.26 13.44 9.97
C GLU A 106 -13.97 12.28 9.26
N ILE A 107 -13.19 11.41 8.60
CA ILE A 107 -13.69 10.20 7.97
C ILE A 107 -12.88 9.02 8.49
N ASP A 108 -13.49 8.19 9.34
CA ASP A 108 -12.92 6.91 9.75
C ASP A 108 -13.06 5.88 8.61
N LEU A 109 -11.93 5.36 8.15
CA LEU A 109 -11.86 4.36 7.08
C LEU A 109 -11.70 2.92 7.63
N SER A 110 -11.69 2.74 8.93
CA SER A 110 -11.45 1.44 9.58
C SER A 110 -12.53 0.40 9.27
N GLN A 111 -13.75 0.85 9.00
CA GLN A 111 -14.87 -0.03 8.63
C GLN A 111 -14.94 -0.33 7.12
N LYS A 112 -14.16 0.40 6.32
CA LYS A 112 -14.19 0.24 4.86
C LYS A 112 -13.02 -0.55 4.32
N PHE A 113 -11.84 -0.39 4.92
CA PHE A 113 -10.59 -0.97 4.44
C PHE A 113 -9.72 -1.45 5.60
N GLY A 114 -8.96 -2.50 5.32
CA GLY A 114 -7.97 -3.06 6.22
C GLY A 114 -8.48 -4.30 6.95
N ALA A 115 -7.59 -5.27 7.10
CA ALA A 115 -7.82 -6.45 7.91
C ALA A 115 -7.83 -6.10 9.40
N LEU A 116 -8.60 -6.81 10.20
CA LEU A 116 -8.51 -6.69 11.64
C LEU A 116 -7.11 -7.07 12.13
N PRO A 117 -6.59 -6.44 13.21
CA PRO A 117 -5.29 -6.80 13.77
C PRO A 117 -5.13 -8.29 14.10
N SER A 118 -6.21 -8.96 14.47
CA SER A 118 -6.26 -10.41 14.71
C SER A 118 -6.05 -11.26 13.45
N GLU A 119 -6.46 -10.77 12.29
CA GLU A 119 -6.37 -11.45 10.98
C GLU A 119 -5.05 -11.18 10.27
N ALA A 120 -4.45 -10.01 10.53
CA ALA A 120 -3.26 -9.53 9.83
C ALA A 120 -2.09 -10.52 9.91
N LEU A 121 -1.91 -11.21 11.05
CA LEU A 121 -0.88 -12.22 11.22
C LEU A 121 -1.07 -13.42 10.27
N GLY A 122 -2.31 -13.87 10.10
CA GLY A 122 -2.65 -14.95 9.16
C GLY A 122 -2.35 -14.53 7.71
N LEU A 123 -2.75 -13.33 7.33
CA LEU A 123 -2.50 -12.77 6.00
C LEU A 123 -1.00 -12.60 5.71
N LEU A 124 -0.21 -12.13 6.68
CA LEU A 124 1.25 -12.03 6.53
C LEU A 124 1.89 -13.40 6.29
N ARG A 125 1.45 -14.44 7.01
CA ARG A 125 1.96 -15.82 6.82
C ARG A 125 1.64 -16.34 5.43
N LEU A 126 0.44 -16.09 4.93
CA LEU A 126 0.05 -16.47 3.57
C LEU A 126 0.89 -15.73 2.53
N ALA A 127 1.06 -14.41 2.70
CA ALA A 127 1.83 -13.59 1.76
C ALA A 127 3.30 -13.99 1.69
N LYS A 128 3.90 -14.41 2.80
CA LYS A 128 5.33 -14.77 2.87
C LYS A 128 5.75 -15.84 1.85
N ALA A 129 4.87 -16.79 1.55
CA ALA A 129 5.13 -17.86 0.58
C ALA A 129 5.22 -17.36 -0.88
N HIS A 130 4.72 -16.15 -1.14
CA HIS A 130 4.56 -15.58 -2.48
C HIS A 130 5.29 -14.26 -2.68
N ALA A 131 5.98 -13.75 -1.67
CA ALA A 131 6.59 -12.43 -1.70
C ALA A 131 8.09 -12.45 -1.46
N SER A 132 8.80 -11.56 -2.14
CA SER A 132 10.20 -11.23 -1.84
C SER A 132 10.29 -10.44 -0.53
N LYS A 133 9.34 -9.52 -0.30
CA LYS A 133 9.24 -8.75 0.94
C LYS A 133 7.78 -8.70 1.40
N ILE A 134 7.60 -8.69 2.71
CA ILE A 134 6.29 -8.48 3.32
C ILE A 134 6.34 -7.31 4.29
N GLY A 135 5.20 -6.65 4.46
CA GLY A 135 5.09 -5.51 5.35
C GLY A 135 3.66 -5.29 5.83
N LEU A 136 3.52 -4.31 6.70
CA LEU A 136 2.23 -3.81 7.16
C LEU A 136 2.05 -2.37 6.72
N SER A 137 0.83 -1.98 6.41
CA SER A 137 0.43 -0.61 6.18
C SER A 137 -0.83 -0.29 6.97
N PHE A 138 -1.05 0.98 7.29
CA PHE A 138 -2.30 1.45 7.90
C PHE A 138 -2.60 2.87 7.45
N HIS A 139 -3.83 3.29 7.67
CA HIS A 139 -4.28 4.67 7.42
C HIS A 139 -5.07 5.14 8.64
N VAL A 140 -4.74 6.33 9.12
CA VAL A 140 -5.36 6.91 10.32
C VAL A 140 -6.68 7.63 10.06
N GLY A 141 -7.26 7.49 8.88
CA GLY A 141 -8.45 8.23 8.45
C GLY A 141 -8.10 9.53 7.75
N SER A 142 -9.08 10.10 7.04
CA SER A 142 -8.90 11.37 6.33
C SER A 142 -9.01 12.55 7.31
N GLN A 143 -8.22 13.61 7.05
CA GLN A 143 -8.21 14.84 7.86
C GLN A 143 -7.93 14.55 9.36
N CYS A 144 -6.94 13.66 9.62
CA CYS A 144 -6.54 13.34 10.99
C CYS A 144 -5.76 14.51 11.61
N MET A 145 -6.37 15.17 12.59
CA MET A 145 -5.81 16.38 13.24
C MET A 145 -4.93 16.07 14.46
N HIS A 146 -4.91 14.82 14.94
CA HIS A 146 -4.20 14.46 16.15
C HIS A 146 -3.02 13.51 15.89
N PRO A 147 -1.76 13.91 16.23
CA PRO A 147 -0.58 13.06 16.07
C PRO A 147 -0.66 11.73 16.84
N ILE A 148 -1.42 11.69 17.94
CA ILE A 148 -1.61 10.47 18.75
C ILE A 148 -2.18 9.31 17.94
N SER A 149 -2.96 9.58 16.89
CA SER A 149 -3.54 8.56 16.03
C SER A 149 -2.46 7.79 15.26
N TYR A 150 -1.40 8.48 14.84
CA TYR A 150 -0.24 7.84 14.23
C TYR A 150 0.53 6.99 15.24
N ALA A 151 0.69 7.47 16.48
CA ALA A 151 1.34 6.72 17.55
C ALA A 151 0.57 5.43 17.88
N LYS A 152 -0.77 5.51 17.95
CA LYS A 152 -1.64 4.32 18.12
C LYS A 152 -1.45 3.33 16.96
N GLY A 153 -1.52 3.79 15.72
CA GLY A 153 -1.33 2.93 14.54
C GLY A 153 0.05 2.26 14.51
N ILE A 154 1.10 3.00 14.81
CA ILE A 154 2.48 2.46 14.90
C ILE A 154 2.58 1.42 16.02
N SER A 155 1.98 1.68 17.18
CA SER A 155 1.97 0.74 18.31
C SER A 155 1.25 -0.56 17.95
N GLU A 156 0.08 -0.46 17.30
CA GLU A 156 -0.71 -1.63 16.87
C GLU A 156 0.06 -2.49 15.87
N VAL A 157 0.61 -1.87 14.83
CA VAL A 157 1.45 -2.54 13.83
C VAL A 157 2.71 -3.13 14.50
N GLY A 158 3.34 -2.42 15.41
CA GLY A 158 4.48 -2.90 16.18
C GLY A 158 4.15 -4.16 17.01
N ASN A 159 2.96 -4.22 17.60
CA ASN A 159 2.49 -5.39 18.33
C ASN A 159 2.28 -6.61 17.40
N ILE A 160 1.76 -6.39 16.20
CA ILE A 160 1.63 -7.45 15.20
C ILE A 160 3.02 -7.96 14.80
N ILE A 161 3.97 -7.06 14.49
CA ILE A 161 5.34 -7.43 14.11
C ILE A 161 6.01 -8.28 15.20
N LYS A 162 5.94 -7.87 16.46
CA LYS A 162 6.50 -8.63 17.59
C LYS A 162 5.96 -10.05 17.70
N LYS A 163 4.68 -10.26 17.36
CA LYS A 163 4.03 -11.57 17.38
C LYS A 163 4.39 -12.45 16.18
N THR A 164 4.83 -11.85 15.06
CA THR A 164 5.00 -12.60 13.81
C THR A 164 6.29 -13.40 13.76
N LYS A 165 7.38 -12.92 14.32
CA LYS A 165 8.76 -13.43 14.09
C LYS A 165 9.09 -13.61 12.59
N ILE A 166 8.33 -12.99 11.71
CA ILE A 166 8.39 -13.17 10.24
C ILE A 166 9.00 -11.95 9.56
N ILE A 167 8.78 -10.78 10.14
CA ILE A 167 9.38 -9.50 9.71
C ILE A 167 10.60 -9.27 10.62
N PRO A 168 11.77 -9.04 10.02
CA PRO A 168 13.00 -8.78 10.77
C PRO A 168 12.94 -7.47 11.57
#